data_8587c61730843b3af4a0542976a74c4e
#
_entry.id   8587c61730843b3af4a0542976a74c4e
#
_cell.length_a   1.000
_cell.length_b   1.000
_cell.length_c   1.000
_cell.angle_alpha   90.00
_cell.angle_beta   90.00
_cell.angle_gamma   90.00
#
_symmetry.space_group_name_H-M   'P 1'
#
loop_
_entity.id
_entity.type
_entity.pdbx_description
1 polymer ?
#
loop_
_entity_poly.entity_id
_entity_poly.type
_entity_poly.pdbx_seq_one_letter_code
_entity_poly.pdbx_strand_id
1 'polypeptide(L)'
;GGLNFFDRKTKKFTYFMADENRNSIAHNNLKAIAYSPERNKLYIGTHTGGLSIYDIKNKRFKNPYFEDPSYAVIAGDRINQMRIYNDELICTGPKGIFKMNLYTEKVSPLFKSGKYYGNTCFLIDSKGYIWLAYGKGVWKINLENEEDKVQYRSGENGLGTFPISQIIEDKEGRIFLGTRGSGLFHYDEKNKRFIGYTTENSFIASDYCYELTLSTLDQLVITGDKGITFFDPDQNLFKVVELGTALPLTGINIGCGILVCKNGEIFVGSSNGMATFFEQQLFNSAKDYQLYFSDLFINNEQVSPGDHNKVLATALPFTREIELAYNQNNLIFTFTSNNYVNTLKKASYEYMLEGFDKKWIPSKDNNIFYTNLNPGKYTLIVREIQYDPNQEQPRTIKMDIHIHSPWYASNLAYFLYFILIISILYSIYRFKKSQYMLQTSLEMERKEKEAIEELNQAKLQFFSNISHEFRTPLTLIISQIELLLQSSSL
;
A
#
# COMPACT_ATOMS: atom_id res chain seq x y z
N GLY A 1 -4.44 -39.60 -4.80
CA GLY A 1 -5.33 -39.61 -5.97
C GLY A 1 -6.64 -40.31 -5.70
N GLY A 2 -7.56 -40.28 -6.64
CA GLY A 2 -8.87 -40.87 -6.54
C GLY A 2 -9.90 -40.04 -5.80
N LEU A 3 -11.11 -40.60 -5.64
CA LEU A 3 -12.21 -39.98 -4.92
C LEU A 3 -12.15 -40.41 -3.46
N ASN A 4 -12.10 -39.45 -2.56
CA ASN A 4 -12.13 -39.70 -1.11
C ASN A 4 -13.45 -39.23 -0.54
N PHE A 5 -14.09 -40.12 0.22
CA PHE A 5 -15.34 -39.87 0.91
C PHE A 5 -15.06 -39.84 2.41
N PHE A 6 -15.33 -38.67 3.04
CA PHE A 6 -15.14 -38.48 4.47
C PHE A 6 -16.47 -38.59 5.22
N ASP A 7 -16.59 -39.56 6.11
CA ASP A 7 -17.74 -39.69 7.01
C ASP A 7 -17.52 -38.80 8.24
N ARG A 8 -18.31 -37.75 8.35
CA ARG A 8 -18.24 -36.76 9.47
C ARG A 8 -18.55 -37.35 10.83
N LYS A 9 -19.36 -38.42 10.90
CA LYS A 9 -19.73 -39.06 12.16
C LYS A 9 -18.62 -39.96 12.68
N THR A 10 -18.14 -40.82 11.83
CA THR A 10 -17.11 -41.83 12.18
C THR A 10 -15.69 -41.29 12.05
N LYS A 11 -15.50 -40.12 11.42
CA LYS A 11 -14.20 -39.54 11.08
C LYS A 11 -13.31 -40.42 10.22
N LYS A 12 -13.92 -41.33 9.44
CA LYS A 12 -13.21 -42.29 8.57
C LYS A 12 -13.30 -41.86 7.10
N PHE A 13 -12.24 -42.19 6.36
CA PHE A 13 -12.19 -42.01 4.91
C PHE A 13 -12.48 -43.36 4.22
N THR A 14 -13.28 -43.28 3.16
CA THR A 14 -13.41 -44.35 2.14
C THR A 14 -12.88 -43.76 0.85
N TYR A 15 -12.10 -44.49 0.09
CA TYR A 15 -11.52 -44.05 -1.16
C TYR A 15 -11.87 -44.96 -2.33
N PHE A 16 -12.04 -44.37 -3.50
CA PHE A 16 -12.31 -45.04 -4.76
C PHE A 16 -11.22 -44.66 -5.74
N MET A 17 -10.62 -45.70 -6.34
CA MET A 17 -9.55 -45.55 -7.34
C MET A 17 -10.05 -46.03 -8.68
N ALA A 18 -9.47 -45.49 -9.75
CA ALA A 18 -9.66 -46.06 -11.09
C ALA A 18 -8.99 -47.44 -11.15
N ASP A 19 -9.73 -48.42 -11.62
CA ASP A 19 -9.26 -49.76 -11.85
C ASP A 19 -9.77 -50.29 -13.23
N GLU A 20 -9.39 -51.48 -13.60
CA GLU A 20 -9.82 -52.10 -14.85
C GLU A 20 -11.30 -52.53 -14.84
N ASN A 21 -11.93 -52.57 -13.67
CA ASN A 21 -13.35 -52.82 -13.52
C ASN A 21 -14.14 -51.56 -13.91
N ARG A 22 -15.16 -51.70 -14.75
CA ARG A 22 -16.02 -50.60 -15.17
C ARG A 22 -16.83 -49.96 -14.05
N ASN A 23 -16.84 -50.54 -12.84
CA ASN A 23 -17.49 -49.95 -11.65
C ASN A 23 -16.48 -49.13 -10.81
N SER A 24 -15.68 -48.32 -11.45
CA SER A 24 -14.72 -47.42 -10.84
C SER A 24 -14.77 -46.05 -11.48
N ILE A 25 -14.06 -45.05 -10.91
CA ILE A 25 -13.87 -43.74 -11.57
C ILE A 25 -13.01 -43.90 -12.82
N ALA A 26 -13.22 -43.04 -13.81
CA ALA A 26 -12.51 -43.15 -15.09
C ALA A 26 -11.01 -42.80 -15.00
N HIS A 27 -10.60 -42.01 -14.00
CA HIS A 27 -9.20 -41.60 -13.81
C HIS A 27 -8.95 -41.10 -12.37
N ASN A 28 -7.74 -41.34 -11.82
CA ASN A 28 -7.40 -40.99 -10.43
C ASN A 28 -7.12 -39.50 -10.18
N ASN A 29 -6.88 -38.70 -11.23
CA ASN A 29 -6.71 -37.27 -11.11
C ASN A 29 -8.05 -36.57 -11.37
N LEU A 30 -8.71 -36.17 -10.29
CA LEU A 30 -10.01 -35.48 -10.30
C LEU A 30 -9.82 -33.97 -10.34
N LYS A 31 -10.70 -33.27 -11.04
CA LYS A 31 -10.64 -31.81 -11.22
C LYS A 31 -11.88 -31.08 -10.73
N ALA A 32 -13.04 -31.68 -10.88
CA ALA A 32 -14.30 -31.05 -10.54
C ALA A 32 -15.29 -32.07 -9.97
N ILE A 33 -16.15 -31.63 -9.08
CA ILE A 33 -17.24 -32.45 -8.50
C ILE A 33 -18.50 -31.60 -8.48
N ALA A 34 -19.64 -32.20 -8.88
CA ALA A 34 -20.96 -31.61 -8.72
C ALA A 34 -21.92 -32.65 -8.15
N TYR A 35 -22.75 -32.28 -7.19
CA TYR A 35 -23.72 -33.18 -6.55
C TYR A 35 -25.14 -32.74 -6.87
N SER A 36 -25.98 -33.70 -7.26
CA SER A 36 -27.43 -33.49 -7.41
C SER A 36 -28.16 -34.23 -6.26
N PRO A 37 -28.68 -33.49 -5.27
CA PRO A 37 -29.44 -34.09 -4.17
C PRO A 37 -30.69 -34.81 -4.65
N GLU A 38 -31.41 -34.21 -5.59
CA GLU A 38 -32.68 -34.78 -6.13
C GLU A 38 -32.49 -36.12 -6.83
N ARG A 39 -31.33 -36.32 -7.46
CA ARG A 39 -30.99 -37.54 -8.18
C ARG A 39 -30.13 -38.49 -7.38
N ASN A 40 -29.61 -38.03 -6.23
CA ASN A 40 -28.66 -38.76 -5.41
C ASN A 40 -27.43 -39.26 -6.21
N LYS A 41 -26.98 -38.40 -7.16
CA LYS A 41 -25.84 -38.67 -8.05
C LYS A 41 -24.72 -37.66 -7.83
N LEU A 42 -23.48 -38.14 -7.86
CA LEU A 42 -22.27 -37.36 -7.85
C LEU A 42 -21.63 -37.40 -9.25
N TYR A 43 -21.44 -36.24 -9.84
CA TYR A 43 -20.76 -36.06 -11.12
C TYR A 43 -19.30 -35.71 -10.86
N ILE A 44 -18.38 -36.38 -11.51
CA ILE A 44 -16.94 -36.34 -11.22
C ILE A 44 -16.21 -36.08 -12.52
N GLY A 45 -15.63 -34.88 -12.64
CA GLY A 45 -14.77 -34.49 -13.76
C GLY A 45 -13.33 -34.86 -13.52
N THR A 46 -12.72 -35.52 -14.48
CA THR A 46 -11.35 -36.04 -14.39
C THR A 46 -10.39 -35.26 -15.30
N HIS A 47 -9.09 -35.51 -15.13
CA HIS A 47 -8.05 -34.85 -15.92
C HIS A 47 -7.98 -35.34 -17.37
N THR A 48 -8.20 -36.64 -17.58
CA THR A 48 -8.10 -37.27 -18.94
C THR A 48 -9.18 -38.28 -19.22
N GLY A 49 -9.92 -38.73 -18.23
CA GLY A 49 -10.97 -39.73 -18.35
C GLY A 49 -12.38 -39.20 -18.64
N GLY A 50 -12.53 -37.88 -18.82
CA GLY A 50 -13.84 -37.25 -19.00
C GLY A 50 -14.69 -37.23 -17.73
N LEU A 51 -15.98 -37.57 -17.87
CA LEU A 51 -16.99 -37.57 -16.81
C LEU A 51 -17.22 -38.97 -16.24
N SER A 52 -17.21 -39.11 -14.91
CA SER A 52 -17.72 -40.25 -14.17
C SER A 52 -18.97 -39.84 -13.38
N ILE A 53 -19.96 -40.73 -13.30
CA ILE A 53 -21.18 -40.52 -12.53
C ILE A 53 -21.25 -41.60 -11.45
N TYR A 54 -21.36 -41.19 -10.19
CA TYR A 54 -21.54 -42.12 -9.06
C TYR A 54 -22.96 -42.04 -8.54
N ASP A 55 -23.68 -43.15 -8.65
CA ASP A 55 -25.01 -43.32 -8.02
C ASP A 55 -24.80 -43.70 -6.55
N ILE A 56 -25.10 -42.78 -5.67
CA ILE A 56 -24.85 -42.95 -4.23
C ILE A 56 -25.78 -44.01 -3.64
N LYS A 57 -27.02 -44.13 -4.13
CA LYS A 57 -27.99 -45.11 -3.65
C LYS A 57 -27.60 -46.54 -4.02
N ASN A 58 -27.20 -46.71 -5.27
CA ASN A 58 -26.85 -48.04 -5.81
C ASN A 58 -25.36 -48.39 -5.64
N LYS A 59 -24.56 -47.43 -5.16
CA LYS A 59 -23.09 -47.57 -5.00
C LYS A 59 -22.38 -48.03 -6.29
N ARG A 60 -22.79 -47.46 -7.44
CA ARG A 60 -22.24 -47.81 -8.75
C ARG A 60 -21.73 -46.59 -9.49
N PHE A 61 -20.60 -46.81 -10.16
CA PHE A 61 -20.05 -45.88 -11.12
C PHE A 61 -20.57 -46.17 -12.52
N LYS A 62 -20.81 -45.09 -13.28
CA LYS A 62 -21.04 -45.13 -14.72
C LYS A 62 -20.05 -44.15 -15.35
N ASN A 63 -19.35 -44.60 -16.39
CA ASN A 63 -18.43 -43.80 -17.19
C ASN A 63 -19.03 -43.68 -18.60
N PRO A 64 -19.88 -42.67 -18.87
CA PRO A 64 -20.68 -42.56 -20.08
C PRO A 64 -19.86 -42.63 -21.38
N TYR A 65 -18.61 -42.18 -21.32
CA TYR A 65 -17.70 -42.22 -22.46
C TYR A 65 -17.51 -43.63 -23.05
N PHE A 66 -17.48 -44.63 -22.21
CA PHE A 66 -17.32 -46.02 -22.69
C PHE A 66 -18.60 -46.62 -23.24
N GLU A 67 -19.76 -46.02 -23.02
CA GLU A 67 -21.05 -46.56 -23.32
C GLU A 67 -21.76 -45.86 -24.50
N ASP A 68 -21.52 -44.53 -24.68
CA ASP A 68 -22.21 -43.71 -25.67
C ASP A 68 -21.24 -42.79 -26.42
N PRO A 69 -21.12 -42.92 -27.76
CA PRO A 69 -20.28 -42.07 -28.59
C PRO A 69 -20.64 -40.54 -28.55
N SER A 70 -21.87 -40.18 -28.15
CA SER A 70 -22.25 -38.76 -28.01
C SER A 70 -21.42 -38.02 -26.96
N TYR A 71 -20.86 -38.74 -26.00
CA TYR A 71 -19.92 -38.25 -25.01
C TYR A 71 -18.49 -38.02 -25.54
N ALA A 72 -18.21 -38.36 -26.80
CA ALA A 72 -16.89 -38.16 -27.41
C ALA A 72 -16.44 -36.66 -27.34
N VAL A 73 -17.38 -35.75 -27.24
CA VAL A 73 -17.11 -34.31 -27.11
C VAL A 73 -16.42 -33.96 -25.79
N ILE A 74 -16.78 -34.66 -24.71
CA ILE A 74 -16.18 -34.49 -23.36
C ILE A 74 -15.32 -35.66 -22.94
N ALA A 75 -15.26 -36.70 -23.77
CA ALA A 75 -14.57 -37.92 -23.55
C ALA A 75 -13.06 -37.77 -23.73
N GLY A 76 -12.29 -38.42 -22.84
CA GLY A 76 -10.84 -38.37 -22.90
C GLY A 76 -10.24 -37.00 -22.70
N ASP A 77 -11.03 -36.00 -22.26
CA ASP A 77 -10.60 -34.66 -22.08
C ASP A 77 -10.67 -34.21 -20.61
N ARG A 78 -9.97 -33.14 -20.31
CA ARG A 78 -9.98 -32.53 -18.98
C ARG A 78 -11.28 -31.76 -18.76
N ILE A 79 -11.95 -32.05 -17.65
CA ILE A 79 -13.07 -31.21 -17.16
C ILE A 79 -12.55 -30.31 -16.05
N ASN A 80 -12.46 -29.02 -16.33
CA ASN A 80 -11.87 -28.03 -15.40
C ASN A 80 -12.82 -27.66 -14.27
N GLN A 81 -14.10 -27.43 -14.61
CA GLN A 81 -15.14 -27.05 -13.66
C GLN A 81 -16.50 -27.60 -14.11
N MET A 82 -17.36 -27.86 -13.13
CA MET A 82 -18.75 -28.29 -13.36
C MET A 82 -19.68 -27.59 -12.39
N ARG A 83 -20.88 -27.24 -12.88
CA ARG A 83 -21.99 -26.74 -12.06
C ARG A 83 -23.32 -27.25 -12.59
N ILE A 84 -24.25 -27.52 -11.67
CA ILE A 84 -25.65 -27.84 -12.02
C ILE A 84 -26.42 -26.54 -12.07
N TYR A 85 -27.10 -26.31 -13.18
CA TYR A 85 -27.95 -25.15 -13.42
C TYR A 85 -29.18 -25.56 -14.24
N ASN A 86 -30.39 -25.31 -13.75
CA ASN A 86 -31.66 -25.64 -14.41
C ASN A 86 -31.72 -27.05 -15.00
N ASP A 87 -31.48 -28.07 -14.17
CA ASP A 87 -31.44 -29.52 -14.58
C ASP A 87 -30.43 -29.87 -15.70
N GLU A 88 -29.47 -28.99 -15.92
CA GLU A 88 -28.33 -29.23 -16.79
C GLU A 88 -27.03 -29.23 -15.99
N LEU A 89 -26.12 -30.18 -16.27
CA LEU A 89 -24.75 -30.12 -15.81
C LEU A 89 -23.94 -29.38 -16.86
N ILE A 90 -23.49 -28.18 -16.49
CA ILE A 90 -22.60 -27.39 -17.34
C ILE A 90 -21.16 -27.69 -16.95
N CYS A 91 -20.30 -27.97 -17.93
CA CYS A 91 -18.91 -28.30 -17.74
C CYS A 91 -18.00 -27.58 -18.73
N THR A 92 -16.80 -27.19 -18.26
CA THR A 92 -15.78 -26.51 -19.05
C THR A 92 -14.54 -27.41 -19.22
N GLY A 93 -13.91 -27.28 -20.36
CA GLY A 93 -12.67 -27.98 -20.67
C GLY A 93 -11.91 -27.31 -21.82
N PRO A 94 -10.76 -27.86 -22.23
CA PRO A 94 -9.96 -27.32 -23.32
C PRO A 94 -10.72 -27.24 -24.66
N LYS A 95 -11.67 -28.12 -24.89
CA LYS A 95 -12.49 -28.15 -26.12
C LYS A 95 -13.68 -27.22 -26.12
N GLY A 96 -13.97 -26.56 -25.00
CA GLY A 96 -15.08 -25.61 -24.91
C GLY A 96 -15.92 -25.74 -23.66
N ILE A 97 -17.17 -25.28 -23.77
CA ILE A 97 -18.18 -25.37 -22.72
C ILE A 97 -19.35 -26.22 -23.24
N PHE A 98 -19.77 -27.17 -22.44
CA PHE A 98 -20.77 -28.19 -22.77
C PHE A 98 -21.83 -28.23 -21.67
N LYS A 99 -23.00 -28.70 -22.04
CA LYS A 99 -24.08 -29.02 -21.12
C LYS A 99 -24.57 -30.47 -21.32
N MET A 100 -24.91 -31.07 -20.22
CA MET A 100 -25.55 -32.38 -20.18
C MET A 100 -26.91 -32.28 -19.49
N ASN A 101 -27.96 -32.65 -20.18
CA ASN A 101 -29.27 -32.71 -19.55
C ASN A 101 -29.30 -33.86 -18.54
N LEU A 102 -29.67 -33.56 -17.29
CA LEU A 102 -29.61 -34.54 -16.20
C LEU A 102 -30.66 -35.63 -16.29
N TYR A 103 -31.75 -35.48 -17.12
CA TYR A 103 -32.79 -36.48 -17.33
C TYR A 103 -32.41 -37.44 -18.45
N THR A 104 -32.02 -36.88 -19.59
CA THR A 104 -31.75 -37.67 -20.81
C THR A 104 -30.29 -38.08 -20.89
N GLU A 105 -29.45 -37.51 -20.04
CA GLU A 105 -27.98 -37.68 -20.07
C GLU A 105 -27.35 -37.33 -21.41
N LYS A 106 -28.03 -36.58 -22.31
CA LYS A 106 -27.49 -36.13 -23.58
C LYS A 106 -26.58 -34.94 -23.42
N VAL A 107 -25.42 -35.00 -24.07
CA VAL A 107 -24.42 -33.91 -24.07
C VAL A 107 -24.50 -33.12 -25.36
N SER A 108 -24.38 -31.80 -25.22
CA SER A 108 -24.33 -30.86 -26.36
C SER A 108 -23.44 -29.65 -26.00
N PRO A 109 -22.90 -28.94 -27.00
CA PRO A 109 -22.28 -27.63 -26.74
C PRO A 109 -23.26 -26.68 -26.10
N LEU A 110 -22.80 -25.84 -25.15
CA LEU A 110 -23.67 -24.82 -24.54
C LEU A 110 -24.04 -23.74 -25.56
N PHE A 111 -23.11 -23.32 -26.40
CA PHE A 111 -23.29 -22.31 -27.43
C PHE A 111 -23.14 -22.92 -28.83
N LYS A 112 -23.95 -22.45 -29.78
CA LYS A 112 -23.95 -22.94 -31.17
C LYS A 112 -22.66 -22.55 -31.91
N SER A 113 -22.01 -21.45 -31.54
CA SER A 113 -20.79 -20.97 -32.19
C SER A 113 -19.59 -21.90 -32.01
N GLY A 114 -19.55 -22.70 -30.95
CA GLY A 114 -18.46 -23.62 -30.63
C GLY A 114 -17.07 -22.97 -30.43
N LYS A 115 -17.02 -21.65 -30.22
CA LYS A 115 -15.76 -20.86 -30.29
C LYS A 115 -15.03 -20.63 -28.97
N TYR A 116 -15.55 -21.16 -27.87
CA TYR A 116 -15.00 -20.86 -26.54
C TYR A 116 -14.08 -21.97 -26.04
N TYR A 117 -12.86 -21.96 -26.53
CA TYR A 117 -11.83 -22.94 -26.17
C TYR A 117 -10.91 -22.48 -25.06
N GLY A 118 -10.26 -23.43 -24.37
CA GLY A 118 -9.24 -23.14 -23.36
C GLY A 118 -9.77 -22.52 -22.08
N ASN A 119 -11.04 -22.82 -21.74
CA ASN A 119 -11.70 -22.25 -20.57
C ASN A 119 -11.16 -22.87 -19.26
N THR A 120 -10.94 -22.01 -18.25
CA THR A 120 -10.45 -22.41 -16.93
C THR A 120 -11.56 -22.56 -15.92
N CYS A 121 -12.45 -21.57 -15.80
CA CYS A 121 -13.57 -21.56 -14.89
C CYS A 121 -14.73 -20.74 -15.47
N PHE A 122 -15.91 -20.87 -14.87
CA PHE A 122 -17.09 -20.10 -15.23
C PHE A 122 -17.99 -19.82 -14.02
N LEU A 123 -18.86 -18.83 -14.17
CA LEU A 123 -19.94 -18.52 -13.27
C LEU A 123 -21.18 -18.20 -14.11
N ILE A 124 -22.36 -18.68 -13.71
CA ILE A 124 -23.64 -18.15 -14.18
C ILE A 124 -24.14 -17.22 -13.09
N ASP A 125 -24.31 -15.94 -13.43
CA ASP A 125 -24.76 -14.94 -12.50
C ASP A 125 -26.29 -14.91 -12.35
N SER A 126 -26.79 -14.21 -11.34
CA SER A 126 -28.21 -14.08 -11.04
C SER A 126 -29.00 -13.35 -12.14
N LYS A 127 -28.32 -12.65 -13.05
CA LYS A 127 -28.90 -11.92 -14.19
C LYS A 127 -28.98 -12.76 -15.46
N GLY A 128 -28.56 -14.02 -15.43
CA GLY A 128 -28.60 -14.94 -16.59
C GLY A 128 -27.41 -14.78 -17.54
N TYR A 129 -26.32 -14.12 -17.12
CA TYR A 129 -25.08 -14.11 -17.88
C TYR A 129 -24.12 -15.19 -17.40
N ILE A 130 -23.42 -15.81 -18.32
CA ILE A 130 -22.28 -16.65 -18.01
C ILE A 130 -20.98 -15.82 -18.13
N TRP A 131 -20.21 -15.81 -17.06
CA TRP A 131 -18.86 -15.30 -17.02
C TRP A 131 -17.90 -16.45 -17.26
N LEU A 132 -17.20 -16.44 -18.39
CA LEU A 132 -16.37 -17.56 -18.85
C LEU A 132 -14.92 -17.13 -18.95
N ALA A 133 -14.10 -17.57 -17.99
CA ALA A 133 -12.67 -17.26 -17.97
C ALA A 133 -11.90 -18.11 -18.98
N TYR A 134 -10.94 -17.49 -19.64
CA TYR A 134 -10.02 -18.12 -20.57
C TYR A 134 -8.61 -17.50 -20.39
N GLY A 135 -7.59 -18.10 -21.00
CA GLY A 135 -6.19 -17.69 -20.76
C GLY A 135 -5.84 -16.23 -21.07
N LYS A 136 -6.72 -15.49 -21.76
CA LYS A 136 -6.52 -14.09 -22.16
C LYS A 136 -7.61 -13.14 -21.61
N GLY A 137 -8.34 -13.55 -20.58
CA GLY A 137 -9.38 -12.70 -19.96
C GLY A 137 -10.66 -13.43 -19.62
N VAL A 138 -11.81 -12.75 -19.71
CA VAL A 138 -13.12 -13.26 -19.39
C VAL A 138 -14.15 -12.78 -20.40
N TRP A 139 -15.05 -13.68 -20.78
CA TRP A 139 -16.27 -13.37 -21.52
C TRP A 139 -17.44 -13.22 -20.56
N LYS A 140 -18.29 -12.22 -20.78
CA LYS A 140 -19.62 -12.11 -20.22
C LYS A 140 -20.61 -12.31 -21.37
N ILE A 141 -21.42 -13.37 -21.31
CA ILE A 141 -22.30 -13.78 -22.41
C ILE A 141 -23.68 -14.05 -21.84
N ASN A 142 -24.72 -13.51 -22.48
CA ASN A 142 -26.09 -13.80 -22.11
C ASN A 142 -26.45 -15.25 -22.52
N LEU A 143 -26.98 -16.05 -21.58
CA LEU A 143 -27.30 -17.46 -21.84
C LEU A 143 -28.43 -17.66 -22.86
N GLU A 144 -29.38 -16.70 -22.95
CA GLU A 144 -30.51 -16.77 -23.88
C GLU A 144 -30.17 -16.18 -25.26
N ASN A 145 -29.24 -15.20 -25.29
CA ASN A 145 -28.82 -14.53 -26.51
C ASN A 145 -27.32 -14.43 -26.63
N GLU A 146 -26.68 -15.38 -27.35
CA GLU A 146 -25.22 -15.42 -27.53
C GLU A 146 -24.62 -14.17 -28.19
N GLU A 147 -25.42 -13.37 -28.91
CA GLU A 147 -24.96 -12.12 -29.53
C GLU A 147 -24.77 -10.98 -28.49
N ASP A 148 -25.49 -11.04 -27.38
CA ASP A 148 -25.27 -10.15 -26.24
C ASP A 148 -24.08 -10.63 -25.39
N LYS A 149 -22.89 -10.22 -25.81
CA LYS A 149 -21.62 -10.63 -25.21
C LYS A 149 -20.60 -9.51 -25.17
N VAL A 150 -19.78 -9.53 -24.12
CA VAL A 150 -18.65 -8.61 -23.93
C VAL A 150 -17.41 -9.42 -23.60
N GLN A 151 -16.30 -9.06 -24.21
CA GLN A 151 -14.97 -9.64 -23.91
C GLN A 151 -14.15 -8.64 -23.15
N TYR A 152 -13.67 -9.02 -21.97
CA TYR A 152 -12.68 -8.28 -21.19
C TYR A 152 -11.36 -9.00 -21.31
N ARG A 153 -10.34 -8.31 -21.86
CA ARG A 153 -9.01 -8.89 -22.06
C ARG A 153 -8.11 -8.62 -20.86
N SER A 154 -7.20 -9.53 -20.61
CA SER A 154 -6.15 -9.35 -19.59
C SER A 154 -5.33 -8.08 -19.87
N GLY A 155 -5.12 -7.26 -18.84
CA GLY A 155 -4.43 -5.97 -18.93
C GLY A 155 -5.29 -4.81 -19.41
N GLU A 156 -6.55 -5.04 -19.79
CA GLU A 156 -7.50 -4.01 -20.22
C GLU A 156 -8.58 -3.78 -19.16
N ASN A 157 -9.19 -2.60 -19.14
CA ASN A 157 -10.28 -2.23 -18.22
C ASN A 157 -9.99 -2.50 -16.73
N GLY A 158 -8.73 -2.42 -16.32
CA GLY A 158 -8.32 -2.71 -14.95
C GLY A 158 -8.17 -4.19 -14.60
N LEU A 159 -8.44 -5.12 -15.53
CA LEU A 159 -8.25 -6.55 -15.30
C LEU A 159 -6.76 -6.90 -15.31
N GLY A 160 -6.31 -7.69 -14.33
CA GLY A 160 -4.92 -8.15 -14.24
C GLY A 160 -4.47 -9.02 -15.42
N THR A 161 -3.16 -9.23 -15.52
CA THR A 161 -2.55 -9.97 -16.64
C THR A 161 -2.45 -11.48 -16.40
N PHE A 162 -2.59 -11.93 -15.15
CA PHE A 162 -2.51 -13.35 -14.81
C PHE A 162 -3.84 -14.09 -15.01
N PRO A 163 -3.79 -15.41 -15.28
CA PRO A 163 -5.00 -16.21 -15.51
C PRO A 163 -5.97 -16.16 -14.33
N ILE A 164 -7.26 -16.10 -14.65
CA ILE A 164 -8.34 -16.17 -13.68
C ILE A 164 -8.44 -17.61 -13.17
N SER A 165 -8.47 -17.80 -11.86
CA SER A 165 -8.60 -19.07 -11.18
C SER A 165 -10.04 -19.45 -10.89
N GLN A 166 -10.83 -18.47 -10.42
CA GLN A 166 -12.22 -18.65 -10.01
C GLN A 166 -13.02 -17.35 -10.21
N ILE A 167 -14.32 -17.52 -10.44
CA ILE A 167 -15.29 -16.41 -10.49
C ILE A 167 -16.43 -16.74 -9.54
N ILE A 168 -16.87 -15.74 -8.77
CA ILE A 168 -17.96 -15.88 -7.82
C ILE A 168 -18.85 -14.64 -7.85
N GLU A 169 -20.14 -14.83 -7.57
CA GLU A 169 -21.13 -13.79 -7.30
C GLU A 169 -21.46 -13.81 -5.81
N ASP A 170 -21.48 -12.65 -5.18
CA ASP A 170 -21.94 -12.52 -3.79
C ASP A 170 -23.47 -12.35 -3.73
N LYS A 171 -24.04 -12.19 -2.54
CA LYS A 171 -25.49 -12.06 -2.36
C LYS A 171 -26.07 -10.76 -2.89
N GLU A 172 -25.25 -9.71 -3.00
CA GLU A 172 -25.62 -8.43 -3.60
C GLU A 172 -25.50 -8.43 -5.13
N GLY A 173 -25.09 -9.57 -5.74
CA GLY A 173 -24.92 -9.70 -7.19
C GLY A 173 -23.62 -9.08 -7.71
N ARG A 174 -22.64 -8.81 -6.82
CA ARG A 174 -21.33 -8.31 -7.22
C ARG A 174 -20.45 -9.48 -7.69
N ILE A 175 -19.72 -9.28 -8.78
CA ILE A 175 -18.88 -10.31 -9.40
C ILE A 175 -17.43 -10.11 -8.96
N PHE A 176 -16.83 -11.17 -8.43
CA PHE A 176 -15.43 -11.20 -8.01
C PHE A 176 -14.66 -12.27 -8.77
N LEU A 177 -13.43 -11.95 -9.14
CA LEU A 177 -12.52 -12.81 -9.88
C LEU A 177 -11.23 -12.99 -9.11
N GLY A 178 -10.87 -14.22 -8.76
CA GLY A 178 -9.55 -14.56 -8.25
C GLY A 178 -8.57 -14.79 -9.39
N THR A 179 -7.31 -14.42 -9.22
CA THR A 179 -6.27 -14.61 -10.22
C THR A 179 -5.05 -15.35 -9.65
N ARG A 180 -4.20 -15.86 -10.54
CA ARG A 180 -2.98 -16.59 -10.19
C ARG A 180 -1.77 -15.66 -10.20
N GLY A 181 -1.82 -14.54 -9.43
CA GLY A 181 -0.70 -13.64 -9.28
C GLY A 181 -0.99 -12.15 -9.52
N SER A 182 -2.27 -11.77 -9.75
CA SER A 182 -2.69 -10.35 -9.82
C SER A 182 -3.67 -9.98 -8.70
N GLY A 183 -3.90 -10.84 -7.72
CA GLY A 183 -4.84 -10.59 -6.63
C GLY A 183 -6.30 -10.91 -6.96
N LEU A 184 -7.19 -10.26 -6.21
CA LEU A 184 -8.64 -10.33 -6.35
C LEU A 184 -9.14 -9.13 -7.15
N PHE A 185 -10.13 -9.35 -8.02
CA PHE A 185 -10.79 -8.29 -8.78
C PHE A 185 -12.28 -8.25 -8.50
N HIS A 186 -12.84 -7.06 -8.38
CA HIS A 186 -14.26 -6.78 -8.33
C HIS A 186 -14.68 -6.10 -9.63
N TYR A 187 -15.77 -6.56 -10.25
CA TYR A 187 -16.33 -5.93 -11.44
C TYR A 187 -17.26 -4.78 -11.09
N ASP A 188 -16.84 -3.57 -11.42
CA ASP A 188 -17.65 -2.34 -11.32
C ASP A 188 -18.58 -2.26 -12.56
N GLU A 189 -19.82 -2.67 -12.38
CA GLU A 189 -20.83 -2.71 -13.47
C GLU A 189 -21.12 -1.32 -14.04
N LYS A 190 -21.11 -0.28 -13.19
CA LYS A 190 -21.40 1.10 -13.61
C LYS A 190 -20.35 1.65 -14.58
N ASN A 191 -19.10 1.40 -14.29
CA ASN A 191 -17.97 1.89 -15.09
C ASN A 191 -17.41 0.83 -16.05
N LYS A 192 -17.96 -0.38 -16.06
CA LYS A 192 -17.55 -1.53 -16.89
C LYS A 192 -16.04 -1.82 -16.79
N ARG A 193 -15.50 -1.76 -15.58
CA ARG A 193 -14.08 -1.97 -15.27
C ARG A 193 -13.88 -2.87 -14.06
N PHE A 194 -12.66 -3.35 -13.88
CA PHE A 194 -12.27 -4.14 -12.72
C PHE A 194 -11.48 -3.30 -11.72
N ILE A 195 -11.75 -3.49 -10.45
CA ILE A 195 -11.03 -2.89 -9.32
C ILE A 195 -10.23 -4.01 -8.67
N GLY A 196 -8.92 -3.87 -8.65
CA GLY A 196 -8.02 -4.89 -8.12
C GLY A 196 -7.64 -4.67 -6.66
N TYR A 197 -7.59 -5.75 -5.89
CA TYR A 197 -7.07 -5.84 -4.54
C TYR A 197 -5.83 -6.73 -4.56
N THR A 198 -4.67 -6.15 -4.21
CA THR A 198 -3.36 -6.81 -4.21
C THR A 198 -2.70 -6.66 -2.86
N THR A 199 -1.63 -7.39 -2.63
CA THR A 199 -0.78 -7.23 -1.43
C THR A 199 -0.14 -5.85 -1.31
N GLU A 200 -0.12 -5.05 -2.38
CA GLU A 200 0.40 -3.69 -2.38
C GLU A 200 -0.62 -2.65 -1.93
N ASN A 201 -1.92 -2.86 -2.24
CA ASN A 201 -2.98 -1.89 -2.01
C ASN A 201 -4.07 -2.36 -1.05
N SER A 202 -3.97 -3.58 -0.52
CA SER A 202 -4.94 -4.17 0.41
C SER A 202 -4.26 -5.14 1.39
N PHE A 203 -5.04 -5.67 2.34
CA PHE A 203 -4.58 -6.69 3.29
C PHE A 203 -4.88 -8.12 2.84
N ILE A 204 -4.98 -8.37 1.55
CA ILE A 204 -5.09 -9.74 1.04
C ILE A 204 -3.81 -10.53 1.38
N ALA A 205 -3.94 -11.80 1.77
CA ALA A 205 -2.78 -12.61 2.17
C ALA A 205 -1.78 -12.82 1.04
N SER A 206 -2.26 -12.89 -0.19
CA SER A 206 -1.47 -13.21 -1.38
C SER A 206 -2.14 -12.71 -2.64
N ASP A 207 -1.34 -12.40 -3.65
CA ASP A 207 -1.83 -12.13 -5.01
C ASP A 207 -2.21 -13.40 -5.77
N TYR A 208 -1.89 -14.58 -5.22
CA TYR A 208 -2.37 -15.86 -5.69
C TYR A 208 -3.70 -16.21 -5.01
N CYS A 209 -4.82 -15.98 -5.71
CA CYS A 209 -6.16 -16.36 -5.27
C CYS A 209 -6.55 -17.66 -5.98
N TYR A 210 -6.51 -18.81 -5.28
CA TYR A 210 -6.76 -20.11 -5.91
C TYR A 210 -8.23 -20.45 -6.01
N GLU A 211 -8.94 -20.41 -4.88
CA GLU A 211 -10.37 -20.69 -4.79
C GLU A 211 -11.08 -19.58 -4.05
N LEU A 212 -12.31 -19.32 -4.43
CA LEU A 212 -13.22 -18.33 -3.86
C LEU A 212 -14.52 -19.01 -3.45
N THR A 213 -14.99 -18.72 -2.25
CA THR A 213 -16.32 -19.13 -1.79
C THR A 213 -16.91 -18.04 -0.89
N LEU A 214 -18.19 -18.17 -0.54
CA LEU A 214 -18.84 -17.30 0.43
C LEU A 214 -18.87 -17.97 1.80
N SER A 215 -18.65 -17.19 2.83
CA SER A 215 -18.86 -17.57 4.22
C SER A 215 -20.34 -17.57 4.57
N THR A 216 -20.70 -18.06 5.75
CA THR A 216 -22.07 -17.95 6.27
C THR A 216 -22.44 -16.52 6.67
N LEU A 217 -21.45 -15.64 6.82
CA LEU A 217 -21.56 -14.22 7.14
C LEU A 217 -21.43 -13.32 5.88
N ASP A 218 -21.60 -13.90 4.69
CA ASP A 218 -21.55 -13.23 3.40
C ASP A 218 -20.20 -12.58 3.02
N GLN A 219 -19.13 -13.04 3.66
CA GLN A 219 -17.78 -12.62 3.34
C GLN A 219 -17.19 -13.52 2.26
N LEU A 220 -16.38 -12.95 1.39
CA LEU A 220 -15.56 -13.73 0.47
C LEU A 220 -14.47 -14.46 1.23
N VAL A 221 -14.38 -15.76 1.05
CA VAL A 221 -13.30 -16.61 1.57
C VAL A 221 -12.40 -16.97 0.41
N ILE A 222 -11.15 -16.54 0.49
CA ILE A 222 -10.15 -16.61 -0.58
C ILE A 222 -9.00 -17.48 -0.08
N THR A 223 -8.68 -18.55 -0.78
CA THR A 223 -7.48 -19.34 -0.48
C THR A 223 -6.31 -18.89 -1.33
N GLY A 224 -5.13 -18.82 -0.73
CA GLY A 224 -3.87 -18.45 -1.37
C GLY A 224 -2.70 -19.28 -0.85
N ASP A 225 -1.52 -19.10 -1.42
CA ASP A 225 -0.30 -19.80 -1.02
C ASP A 225 0.18 -19.45 0.40
N LYS A 226 -0.18 -18.27 0.91
CA LYS A 226 0.22 -17.79 2.25
C LYS A 226 -0.86 -17.96 3.32
N GLY A 227 -2.11 -18.24 2.92
CA GLY A 227 -3.20 -18.34 3.88
C GLY A 227 -4.58 -18.26 3.27
N ILE A 228 -5.54 -18.03 4.15
CA ILE A 228 -6.94 -17.82 3.81
C ILE A 228 -7.29 -16.39 4.16
N THR A 229 -7.84 -15.66 3.22
CA THR A 229 -8.33 -14.30 3.42
C THR A 229 -9.86 -14.32 3.48
N PHE A 230 -10.42 -13.72 4.52
CA PHE A 230 -11.83 -13.34 4.58
C PHE A 230 -11.94 -11.88 4.21
N PHE A 231 -12.74 -11.57 3.22
CA PHE A 231 -12.94 -10.20 2.74
C PHE A 231 -14.42 -9.82 2.84
N ASP A 232 -14.67 -8.76 3.57
CA ASP A 232 -15.98 -8.10 3.65
C ASP A 232 -15.99 -6.94 2.65
N PRO A 233 -16.73 -7.05 1.53
CA PRO A 233 -16.73 -6.01 0.50
C PRO A 233 -17.44 -4.72 0.92
N ASP A 234 -18.41 -4.81 1.85
CA ASP A 234 -19.21 -3.65 2.31
C ASP A 234 -18.40 -2.75 3.22
N GLN A 235 -17.58 -3.35 4.09
CA GLN A 235 -16.69 -2.63 4.98
C GLN A 235 -15.29 -2.43 4.40
N ASN A 236 -14.99 -3.01 3.24
CA ASN A 236 -13.65 -3.10 2.64
C ASN A 236 -12.61 -3.67 3.63
N LEU A 237 -12.98 -4.72 4.35
CA LEU A 237 -12.24 -5.27 5.47
C LEU A 237 -11.68 -6.64 5.14
N PHE A 238 -10.39 -6.81 5.37
CA PHE A 238 -9.66 -8.05 5.13
C PHE A 238 -9.22 -8.68 6.45
N LYS A 239 -9.36 -9.99 6.56
CA LYS A 239 -8.85 -10.77 7.67
C LYS A 239 -8.12 -11.98 7.14
N VAL A 240 -6.89 -12.18 7.60
CA VAL A 240 -6.00 -13.25 7.14
C VAL A 240 -5.81 -14.31 8.21
N VAL A 241 -5.88 -15.56 7.79
CA VAL A 241 -5.54 -16.75 8.56
C VAL A 241 -4.31 -17.38 7.90
N GLU A 242 -3.16 -17.23 8.56
CA GLU A 242 -1.87 -17.70 8.02
C GLU A 242 -1.72 -19.22 8.13
N LEU A 243 -1.07 -19.83 7.13
CA LEU A 243 -0.69 -21.25 7.17
C LEU A 243 0.50 -21.46 8.13
N GLY A 244 0.57 -22.65 8.70
CA GLY A 244 1.65 -23.05 9.59
C GLY A 244 1.48 -22.61 11.03
N THR A 245 1.16 -21.35 11.28
CA THR A 245 0.92 -20.80 12.63
C THR A 245 -0.50 -21.04 13.10
N ALA A 246 -1.47 -20.75 12.24
CA ALA A 246 -2.88 -20.81 12.53
C ALA A 246 -3.55 -22.12 12.09
N LEU A 247 -3.13 -22.64 10.96
CA LEU A 247 -3.60 -23.90 10.41
C LEU A 247 -2.40 -24.83 10.17
N PRO A 248 -2.43 -26.08 10.65
CA PRO A 248 -1.33 -27.03 10.47
C PRO A 248 -1.28 -27.59 9.04
N LEU A 249 -1.36 -26.70 8.06
CA LEU A 249 -1.31 -26.99 6.63
C LEU A 249 0.00 -26.44 6.06
N THR A 250 0.65 -27.23 5.21
CA THR A 250 1.97 -26.87 4.65
C THR A 250 1.92 -26.25 3.26
N GLY A 251 0.76 -26.01 2.71
CA GLY A 251 0.60 -25.33 1.44
C GLY A 251 -0.75 -25.57 0.80
N ILE A 252 -1.40 -24.50 0.42
CA ILE A 252 -2.58 -24.53 -0.43
C ILE A 252 -2.10 -24.31 -1.86
N ASN A 253 -2.49 -25.19 -2.74
CA ASN A 253 -2.13 -25.16 -4.16
C ASN A 253 -3.38 -25.06 -5.03
N ILE A 254 -3.19 -24.81 -6.31
CA ILE A 254 -4.25 -24.87 -7.31
C ILE A 254 -4.91 -26.25 -7.28
N GLY A 255 -6.22 -26.26 -7.05
CA GLY A 255 -7.01 -27.49 -6.94
C GLY A 255 -7.16 -28.03 -5.52
N CYS A 256 -6.60 -27.34 -4.51
CA CYS A 256 -6.96 -27.54 -3.12
C CYS A 256 -8.26 -26.77 -2.86
N GLY A 257 -9.38 -27.47 -2.82
CA GLY A 257 -10.71 -26.86 -2.67
C GLY A 257 -10.95 -26.32 -1.26
N ILE A 258 -11.87 -25.37 -1.17
CA ILE A 258 -12.46 -24.90 0.07
C ILE A 258 -13.97 -25.16 0.03
N LEU A 259 -14.54 -25.60 1.15
CA LEU A 259 -15.96 -25.83 1.31
C LEU A 259 -16.43 -25.18 2.60
N VAL A 260 -17.41 -24.28 2.48
CA VAL A 260 -18.13 -23.73 3.63
C VAL A 260 -19.46 -24.44 3.78
N CYS A 261 -19.68 -25.05 4.92
CA CYS A 261 -20.92 -25.73 5.26
C CYS A 261 -21.96 -24.75 5.84
N LYS A 262 -23.24 -25.07 5.71
CA LYS A 262 -24.35 -24.24 6.26
C LYS A 262 -24.28 -23.98 7.77
N ASN A 263 -23.57 -24.82 8.53
CA ASN A 263 -23.34 -24.66 9.96
C ASN A 263 -22.10 -23.82 10.30
N GLY A 264 -21.46 -23.19 9.32
CA GLY A 264 -20.24 -22.40 9.50
C GLY A 264 -18.95 -23.24 9.63
N GLU A 265 -18.99 -24.57 9.44
CA GLU A 265 -17.79 -25.40 9.38
C GLU A 265 -17.14 -25.26 8.02
N ILE A 266 -15.85 -24.94 8.00
CA ILE A 266 -15.05 -24.75 6.81
C ILE A 266 -14.07 -25.91 6.67
N PHE A 267 -14.01 -26.51 5.49
CA PHE A 267 -13.04 -27.52 5.11
C PHE A 267 -12.08 -26.94 4.09
N VAL A 268 -10.79 -27.06 4.34
CA VAL A 268 -9.73 -26.57 3.45
C VAL A 268 -8.80 -27.74 3.12
N GLY A 269 -8.66 -28.00 1.82
CA GLY A 269 -7.67 -28.93 1.33
C GLY A 269 -6.28 -28.31 1.25
N SER A 270 -5.24 -29.13 1.38
CA SER A 270 -3.86 -28.74 1.19
C SER A 270 -3.04 -29.89 0.61
N SER A 271 -1.77 -29.64 0.32
CA SER A 271 -0.85 -30.66 -0.19
C SER A 271 -0.58 -31.79 0.80
N ASN A 272 -0.69 -31.56 2.09
CA ASN A 272 -0.44 -32.53 3.17
C ASN A 272 -1.70 -33.03 3.90
N GLY A 273 -2.90 -32.70 3.40
CA GLY A 273 -4.15 -33.16 3.99
C GLY A 273 -5.28 -32.14 3.95
N MET A 274 -6.15 -32.21 4.93
CA MET A 274 -7.32 -31.35 5.06
C MET A 274 -7.42 -30.83 6.48
N ALA A 275 -7.68 -29.53 6.64
CA ALA A 275 -8.06 -28.94 7.92
C ALA A 275 -9.55 -28.62 7.95
N THR A 276 -10.14 -28.63 9.14
CA THR A 276 -11.49 -28.16 9.37
C THR A 276 -11.54 -27.29 10.63
N PHE A 277 -12.32 -26.22 10.55
CA PHE A 277 -12.56 -25.29 11.65
C PHE A 277 -13.92 -24.61 11.48
N PHE A 278 -14.41 -24.00 12.54
CA PHE A 278 -15.65 -23.24 12.48
C PHE A 278 -15.36 -21.76 12.25
N GLU A 279 -16.10 -21.14 11.34
CA GLU A 279 -15.99 -19.72 11.03
C GLU A 279 -16.07 -18.85 12.29
N GLN A 280 -17.03 -19.13 13.18
CA GLN A 280 -17.20 -18.39 14.44
C GLN A 280 -15.97 -18.41 15.35
N GLN A 281 -15.18 -19.50 15.33
CA GLN A 281 -13.96 -19.60 16.14
C GLN A 281 -12.87 -18.64 15.68
N LEU A 282 -12.88 -18.28 14.40
CA LEU A 282 -11.95 -17.30 13.85
C LEU A 282 -12.29 -15.85 14.27
N PHE A 283 -13.55 -15.62 14.63
CA PHE A 283 -14.08 -14.28 14.91
C PHE A 283 -14.27 -13.99 16.38
N ASN A 284 -14.17 -14.99 17.26
CA ASN A 284 -14.15 -14.77 18.70
C ASN A 284 -12.83 -14.12 19.11
N SER A 285 -12.81 -12.80 19.15
CA SER A 285 -11.71 -12.04 19.73
C SER A 285 -11.66 -12.26 21.24
N ALA A 286 -10.48 -12.37 21.82
CA ALA A 286 -10.31 -12.22 23.26
C ALA A 286 -10.85 -10.84 23.65
N LYS A 287 -11.87 -10.80 24.54
CA LYS A 287 -12.60 -9.56 24.85
C LYS A 287 -11.73 -8.48 25.49
N ASP A 288 -10.59 -8.81 26.08
CA ASP A 288 -9.84 -7.92 26.98
C ASP A 288 -8.33 -7.87 26.69
N TYR A 289 -7.90 -7.67 25.44
CA TYR A 289 -6.50 -7.39 25.17
C TYR A 289 -6.26 -5.91 24.87
N GLN A 290 -5.04 -5.46 25.10
CA GLN A 290 -4.62 -4.09 24.88
C GLN A 290 -3.46 -4.03 23.88
N LEU A 291 -3.39 -2.93 23.16
CA LEU A 291 -2.22 -2.55 22.37
C LEU A 291 -1.28 -1.73 23.24
N TYR A 292 0.01 -1.83 23.01
CA TYR A 292 1.02 -1.01 23.66
C TYR A 292 2.27 -0.88 22.79
N PHE A 293 3.00 0.20 22.96
CA PHE A 293 4.32 0.32 22.36
C PHE A 293 5.30 -0.51 23.18
N SER A 294 6.03 -1.41 22.51
CA SER A 294 7.00 -2.32 23.17
C SER A 294 8.40 -1.75 23.19
N ASP A 295 8.85 -1.18 22.07
CA ASP A 295 10.21 -0.68 21.89
C ASP A 295 10.23 0.65 21.17
N LEU A 296 11.22 1.47 21.53
CA LEU A 296 11.58 2.72 20.88
C LEU A 296 13.05 2.69 20.50
N PHE A 297 13.34 3.00 19.25
CA PHE A 297 14.71 3.25 18.79
C PHE A 297 14.82 4.71 18.34
N ILE A 298 15.89 5.36 18.76
CA ILE A 298 16.23 6.72 18.36
C ILE A 298 17.59 6.65 17.65
N ASN A 299 17.66 7.12 16.42
CA ASN A 299 18.86 7.04 15.58
C ASN A 299 19.44 5.61 15.50
N ASN A 300 18.59 4.58 15.44
CA ASN A 300 18.91 3.15 15.45
C ASN A 300 19.43 2.59 16.77
N GLU A 301 19.44 3.36 17.86
CA GLU A 301 19.78 2.88 19.20
C GLU A 301 18.50 2.64 20.02
N GLN A 302 18.39 1.46 20.63
CA GLN A 302 17.24 1.14 21.49
C GLN A 302 17.30 2.00 22.76
N VAL A 303 16.15 2.56 23.13
CA VAL A 303 16.02 3.41 24.32
C VAL A 303 15.35 2.64 25.44
N SER A 304 15.98 2.64 26.62
CA SER A 304 15.46 1.99 27.83
C SER A 304 15.33 2.99 28.99
N PRO A 305 14.45 2.71 29.97
CA PRO A 305 14.36 3.56 31.16
C PRO A 305 15.70 3.64 31.90
N GLY A 306 16.14 4.85 32.22
CA GLY A 306 17.38 5.09 32.93
C GLY A 306 18.63 5.20 32.05
N ASP A 307 18.51 5.13 30.74
CA ASP A 307 19.62 5.36 29.80
C ASP A 307 20.14 6.79 29.87
N HIS A 308 21.37 6.99 29.36
CA HIS A 308 22.03 8.30 29.31
C HIS A 308 21.21 9.39 28.63
N ASN A 309 20.36 9.01 27.69
CA ASN A 309 19.47 9.91 26.93
C ASN A 309 18.31 10.46 27.75
N LYS A 310 17.97 9.87 28.90
CA LYS A 310 16.89 10.26 29.82
C LYS A 310 15.52 10.50 29.13
N VAL A 311 15.30 9.90 27.98
CA VAL A 311 14.05 10.06 27.20
C VAL A 311 12.88 9.33 27.87
N LEU A 312 13.15 8.17 28.45
CA LEU A 312 12.14 7.37 29.12
C LEU A 312 12.36 7.39 30.66
N ALA A 313 11.37 7.93 31.38
CA ALA A 313 11.33 7.85 32.84
C ALA A 313 10.81 6.48 33.32
N THR A 314 9.88 5.89 32.57
CA THR A 314 9.26 4.58 32.83
C THR A 314 9.32 3.72 31.58
N ALA A 315 8.99 2.43 31.71
CA ALA A 315 8.92 1.55 30.54
C ALA A 315 7.90 2.08 29.50
N LEU A 316 8.21 1.93 28.23
CA LEU A 316 7.46 2.53 27.10
C LEU A 316 5.96 2.23 27.13
N PRO A 317 5.47 1.00 27.50
CA PRO A 317 4.04 0.73 27.63
C PRO A 317 3.28 1.64 28.62
N PHE A 318 3.99 2.26 29.56
CA PHE A 318 3.42 3.15 30.60
C PHE A 318 3.73 4.62 30.33
N THR A 319 4.46 4.92 29.25
CA THR A 319 4.82 6.28 28.84
C THR A 319 3.79 6.79 27.84
N ARG A 320 3.29 8.01 28.03
CA ARG A 320 2.32 8.66 27.13
C ARG A 320 2.92 9.79 26.31
N GLU A 321 4.03 10.35 26.78
CA GLU A 321 4.71 11.49 26.18
C GLU A 321 6.21 11.28 26.24
N ILE A 322 6.90 11.66 25.16
CA ILE A 322 8.37 11.68 25.09
C ILE A 322 8.85 13.04 24.60
N GLU A 323 9.94 13.51 25.23
CA GLU A 323 10.63 14.73 24.86
C GLU A 323 11.97 14.41 24.20
N LEU A 324 12.22 14.95 23.01
CA LEU A 324 13.35 14.64 22.18
C LEU A 324 14.15 15.91 21.85
N ALA A 325 15.46 15.80 21.82
CA ALA A 325 16.31 16.86 21.29
C ALA A 325 16.20 16.91 19.75
N TYR A 326 16.54 18.05 19.16
CA TYR A 326 16.45 18.28 17.71
C TYR A 326 17.21 17.29 16.84
N ASN A 327 18.27 16.66 17.38
CA ASN A 327 19.08 15.65 16.70
C ASN A 327 18.60 14.21 16.94
N GLN A 328 17.51 14.02 17.69
CA GLN A 328 16.83 12.75 17.96
C GLN A 328 15.59 12.63 17.10
N ASN A 329 15.74 12.72 15.80
CA ASN A 329 14.65 12.90 14.84
C ASN A 329 14.40 11.71 13.89
N ASN A 330 15.12 10.59 14.09
CA ASN A 330 14.87 9.33 13.42
C ASN A 330 14.35 8.34 14.46
N LEU A 331 13.08 7.97 14.31
CA LEU A 331 12.33 7.20 15.29
C LEU A 331 11.85 5.89 14.71
N ILE A 332 12.00 4.80 15.46
CA ILE A 332 11.34 3.53 15.16
C ILE A 332 10.55 3.13 16.40
N PHE A 333 9.25 3.00 16.23
CA PHE A 333 8.37 2.46 17.26
C PHE A 333 7.98 1.03 16.91
N THR A 334 8.14 0.12 17.86
CA THR A 334 7.56 -1.21 17.78
C THR A 334 6.33 -1.27 18.68
N PHE A 335 5.24 -1.81 18.18
CA PHE A 335 4.03 -2.02 18.98
C PHE A 335 3.63 -3.49 18.99
N THR A 336 2.92 -3.90 20.00
CA THR A 336 2.44 -5.28 20.15
C THR A 336 1.10 -5.29 20.90
N SER A 337 0.46 -6.46 20.92
CA SER A 337 -0.73 -6.70 21.71
C SER A 337 -0.48 -7.86 22.68
N ASN A 338 -1.17 -7.88 23.81
CA ASN A 338 -1.17 -9.04 24.73
C ASN A 338 -2.21 -10.09 24.34
N ASN A 339 -2.63 -10.10 23.09
CA ASN A 339 -3.55 -11.09 22.55
C ASN A 339 -2.82 -12.39 22.19
N TYR A 340 -2.51 -13.21 23.18
CA TYR A 340 -1.86 -14.51 22.98
C TYR A 340 -2.85 -15.64 22.65
N VAL A 341 -4.16 -15.40 22.77
CA VAL A 341 -5.20 -16.42 22.59
C VAL A 341 -5.57 -16.60 21.11
N ASN A 342 -5.35 -15.59 20.30
CA ASN A 342 -5.75 -15.56 18.88
C ASN A 342 -4.56 -15.65 17.93
N THR A 343 -3.76 -16.72 18.04
CA THR A 343 -2.71 -17.06 17.07
C THR A 343 -3.24 -17.28 15.63
N LEU A 344 -4.57 -17.45 15.51
CA LEU A 344 -5.27 -17.59 14.21
C LEU A 344 -5.53 -16.27 13.50
N LYS A 345 -5.24 -15.13 14.14
CA LYS A 345 -5.55 -13.79 13.61
C LYS A 345 -4.33 -12.91 13.68
N LYS A 346 -3.69 -12.65 12.56
CA LYS A 346 -2.83 -11.47 12.46
C LYS A 346 -3.76 -10.26 12.40
N ALA A 347 -3.83 -9.51 13.49
CA ALA A 347 -4.56 -8.25 13.50
C ALA A 347 -3.93 -7.32 12.47
N SER A 348 -4.74 -6.66 11.67
CA SER A 348 -4.27 -5.63 10.75
C SER A 348 -4.30 -4.29 11.46
N TYR A 349 -3.25 -3.52 11.32
CA TYR A 349 -3.11 -2.22 11.99
C TYR A 349 -2.89 -1.13 10.97
N GLU A 350 -3.27 0.07 11.34
CA GLU A 350 -2.90 1.28 10.63
C GLU A 350 -2.42 2.33 11.62
N TYR A 351 -1.54 3.21 11.18
CA TYR A 351 -0.98 4.24 12.00
C TYR A 351 -0.99 5.59 11.31
N MET A 352 -0.90 6.65 12.09
CA MET A 352 -0.80 8.02 11.63
C MET A 352 -0.02 8.85 12.65
N LEU A 353 0.92 9.64 12.18
CA LEU A 353 1.58 10.66 12.97
C LEU A 353 0.87 12.00 12.72
N GLU A 354 -0.03 12.38 13.63
CA GLU A 354 -0.69 13.69 13.57
C GLU A 354 0.35 14.82 13.63
N GLY A 355 0.22 15.80 12.75
CA GLY A 355 1.21 16.86 12.54
C GLY A 355 2.21 16.58 11.41
N PHE A 356 2.25 15.35 10.89
CA PHE A 356 3.12 14.94 9.77
C PHE A 356 2.35 14.27 8.64
N ASP A 357 1.58 13.22 8.95
CA ASP A 357 0.83 12.44 7.97
C ASP A 357 -0.51 13.08 7.62
N LYS A 358 -0.91 12.97 6.35
CA LYS A 358 -2.22 13.45 5.86
C LYS A 358 -3.30 12.37 5.83
N LYS A 359 -2.93 11.09 5.99
CA LYS A 359 -3.84 9.92 5.92
C LYS A 359 -3.28 8.78 6.74
N TRP A 360 -4.15 7.84 7.07
CA TRP A 360 -3.77 6.59 7.72
C TRP A 360 -2.89 5.75 6.82
N ILE A 361 -1.85 5.15 7.39
CA ILE A 361 -0.88 4.29 6.71
C ILE A 361 -1.07 2.86 7.22
N PRO A 362 -1.38 1.89 6.34
CA PRO A 362 -1.50 0.50 6.75
C PRO A 362 -0.13 -0.05 7.18
N SER A 363 -0.10 -0.72 8.33
CA SER A 363 1.11 -1.35 8.85
C SER A 363 1.21 -2.78 8.33
N LYS A 364 2.30 -3.10 7.65
CA LYS A 364 2.62 -4.48 7.22
C LYS A 364 3.30 -5.28 8.33
N ASP A 365 4.04 -4.59 9.18
CA ASP A 365 4.80 -5.11 10.31
C ASP A 365 4.46 -4.31 11.56
N ASN A 366 4.85 -4.80 12.73
CA ASN A 366 4.65 -4.09 13.99
C ASN A 366 5.62 -2.92 14.21
N ASN A 367 6.41 -2.55 13.20
CA ASN A 367 7.38 -1.47 13.24
C ASN A 367 6.90 -0.26 12.46
N ILE A 368 7.09 0.91 13.02
CA ILE A 368 6.73 2.21 12.45
C ILE A 368 7.99 3.06 12.35
N PHE A 369 8.29 3.55 11.15
CA PHE A 369 9.52 4.28 10.86
C PHE A 369 9.21 5.73 10.49
N TYR A 370 9.83 6.66 11.21
CA TYR A 370 9.84 8.07 10.84
C TYR A 370 11.28 8.58 10.84
N THR A 371 11.68 9.23 9.77
CA THR A 371 13.03 9.76 9.61
C THR A 371 12.99 11.26 9.37
N ASN A 372 13.99 11.96 9.93
CA ASN A 372 14.19 13.39 9.71
C ASN A 372 12.96 14.25 10.05
N LEU A 373 12.34 13.97 11.20
CA LEU A 373 11.24 14.78 11.70
C LEU A 373 11.74 16.19 12.08
N ASN A 374 10.97 17.20 11.71
CA ASN A 374 11.26 18.57 12.11
C ASN A 374 10.96 18.80 13.60
N PRO A 375 11.61 19.78 14.25
CA PRO A 375 11.18 20.25 15.58
C PRO A 375 9.68 20.61 15.59
N GLY A 376 8.94 20.06 16.58
CA GLY A 376 7.50 20.25 16.66
C GLY A 376 6.84 19.29 17.63
N LYS A 377 5.51 19.36 17.68
CA LYS A 377 4.66 18.47 18.47
C LYS A 377 3.91 17.53 17.54
N TYR A 378 3.95 16.24 17.84
CA TYR A 378 3.33 15.18 17.07
C TYR A 378 2.59 14.24 18.02
N THR A 379 1.57 13.55 17.51
CA THR A 379 0.92 12.45 18.22
C THR A 379 0.92 11.22 17.30
N LEU A 380 1.65 10.20 17.67
CA LEU A 380 1.62 8.90 16.99
C LEU A 380 0.39 8.13 17.47
N ILE A 381 -0.46 7.76 16.53
CA ILE A 381 -1.68 6.98 16.78
C ILE A 381 -1.56 5.66 16.02
N VAL A 382 -1.73 4.55 16.71
CA VAL A 382 -1.84 3.22 16.11
C VAL A 382 -3.21 2.68 16.48
N ARG A 383 -3.94 2.18 15.49
CA ARG A 383 -5.23 1.54 15.71
C ARG A 383 -5.32 0.21 14.99
N GLU A 384 -6.07 -0.69 15.57
CA GLU A 384 -6.45 -1.94 14.94
C GLU A 384 -7.53 -1.66 13.89
N ILE A 385 -7.36 -2.23 12.69
CA ILE A 385 -8.41 -2.23 11.67
C ILE A 385 -9.46 -3.23 12.14
N GLN A 386 -10.61 -2.70 12.51
CA GLN A 386 -11.64 -3.43 13.22
C GLN A 386 -12.32 -4.44 12.29
N TYR A 387 -12.46 -5.66 12.80
CA TYR A 387 -13.20 -6.72 12.14
C TYR A 387 -14.39 -7.25 12.96
N ASP A 388 -14.54 -6.83 14.21
CA ASP A 388 -15.63 -7.30 15.08
C ASP A 388 -16.79 -6.30 15.00
N PRO A 389 -17.93 -6.66 14.38
CA PRO A 389 -19.10 -5.79 14.29
C PRO A 389 -19.71 -5.43 15.66
N ASN A 390 -19.36 -6.17 16.73
CA ASN A 390 -19.83 -5.92 18.08
C ASN A 390 -18.93 -4.97 18.90
N GLN A 391 -17.85 -4.49 18.31
CA GLN A 391 -16.92 -3.58 18.97
C GLN A 391 -17.19 -2.14 18.53
N GLU A 392 -17.66 -1.30 19.44
CA GLU A 392 -18.06 0.09 19.12
C GLU A 392 -16.91 1.02 18.72
N GLN A 393 -15.67 0.73 19.11
CA GLN A 393 -14.49 1.55 18.74
C GLN A 393 -13.24 0.69 18.50
N PRO A 394 -12.38 1.07 17.53
CA PRO A 394 -11.12 0.38 17.30
C PRO A 394 -10.18 0.53 18.50
N ARG A 395 -9.46 -0.54 18.84
CA ARG A 395 -8.39 -0.45 19.83
C ARG A 395 -7.32 0.47 19.34
N THR A 396 -7.01 1.48 20.15
CA THR A 396 -6.10 2.58 19.75
C THR A 396 -5.11 2.83 20.86
N ILE A 397 -3.84 3.04 20.49
CA ILE A 397 -2.81 3.58 21.39
C ILE A 397 -2.28 4.88 20.82
N LYS A 398 -1.85 5.76 21.72
CA LYS A 398 -1.32 7.09 21.38
C LYS A 398 -0.02 7.36 22.13
N MET A 399 0.88 8.08 21.46
CA MET A 399 2.13 8.56 22.01
C MET A 399 2.35 9.99 21.57
N ASP A 400 2.44 10.91 22.53
CA ASP A 400 2.77 12.31 22.24
C ASP A 400 4.29 12.45 22.14
N ILE A 401 4.75 13.13 21.10
CA ILE A 401 6.16 13.29 20.77
C ILE A 401 6.46 14.78 20.62
N HIS A 402 7.35 15.30 21.44
CA HIS A 402 7.79 16.67 21.36
C HIS A 402 9.28 16.74 21.00
N ILE A 403 9.60 17.21 19.81
CA ILE A 403 10.97 17.42 19.34
C ILE A 403 11.31 18.91 19.54
N HIS A 404 12.26 19.19 20.43
CA HIS A 404 12.69 20.54 20.74
C HIS A 404 13.45 21.17 19.58
N SER A 405 13.29 22.48 19.42
CA SER A 405 14.10 23.24 18.48
C SER A 405 15.55 23.35 18.96
N PRO A 406 16.53 23.38 18.05
CA PRO A 406 17.92 23.60 18.43
C PRO A 406 18.07 24.98 19.09
N TRP A 407 19.04 25.11 20.01
CA TRP A 407 19.25 26.35 20.76
C TRP A 407 19.43 27.59 19.87
N TYR A 408 20.04 27.39 18.69
CA TYR A 408 20.26 28.47 17.70
C TYR A 408 18.99 28.86 16.90
N ALA A 409 17.95 28.07 16.94
CA ALA A 409 16.63 28.37 16.36
C ALA A 409 15.56 28.67 17.42
N SER A 410 15.99 28.96 18.67
CA SER A 410 15.08 29.37 19.74
C SER A 410 14.69 30.84 19.59
N ASN A 411 13.55 31.23 20.16
CA ASN A 411 13.12 32.63 20.19
C ASN A 411 14.18 33.55 20.79
N LEU A 412 14.93 33.08 21.80
CA LEU A 412 16.04 33.80 22.40
C LEU A 412 17.19 33.99 21.39
N ALA A 413 17.53 32.95 20.61
CA ALA A 413 18.58 33.07 19.60
C ALA A 413 18.19 34.06 18.48
N TYR A 414 16.98 34.06 18.01
CA TYR A 414 16.50 35.05 17.03
C TYR A 414 16.53 36.48 17.60
N PHE A 415 16.19 36.67 18.86
CA PHE A 415 16.32 37.96 19.52
C PHE A 415 17.78 38.42 19.60
N LEU A 416 18.72 37.52 19.94
CA LEU A 416 20.15 37.84 19.94
C LEU A 416 20.68 38.14 18.52
N TYR A 417 20.23 37.41 17.50
CA TYR A 417 20.59 37.70 16.12
C TYR A 417 20.07 39.08 15.67
N PHE A 418 18.85 39.44 16.08
CA PHE A 418 18.31 40.78 15.82
C PHE A 418 19.17 41.89 16.44
N ILE A 419 19.58 41.72 17.71
CA ILE A 419 20.48 42.68 18.38
C ILE A 419 21.83 42.72 17.66
N LEU A 420 22.38 41.60 17.27
CA LEU A 420 23.66 41.54 16.56
C LEU A 420 23.60 42.30 15.22
N ILE A 421 22.52 42.09 14.45
CA ILE A 421 22.29 42.80 13.18
C ILE A 421 22.22 44.32 13.41
N ILE A 422 21.46 44.75 14.41
CA ILE A 422 21.36 46.19 14.77
C ILE A 422 22.74 46.73 15.16
N SER A 423 23.53 45.98 15.95
CA SER A 423 24.87 46.38 16.35
C SER A 423 25.80 46.54 15.15
N ILE A 424 25.74 45.60 14.19
CA ILE A 424 26.53 45.67 12.96
C ILE A 424 26.12 46.91 12.13
N LEU A 425 24.83 47.13 11.94
CA LEU A 425 24.31 48.31 11.20
C LEU A 425 24.70 49.62 11.87
N TYR A 426 24.64 49.69 13.22
CA TYR A 426 25.09 50.83 13.98
C TYR A 426 26.62 51.05 13.83
N SER A 427 27.42 50.00 13.87
CA SER A 427 28.88 50.08 13.65
C SER A 427 29.21 50.57 12.25
N ILE A 428 28.51 50.07 11.20
CA ILE A 428 28.67 50.56 9.83
C ILE A 428 28.28 52.04 9.72
N TYR A 429 27.16 52.42 10.35
CA TYR A 429 26.75 53.82 10.38
C TYR A 429 27.80 54.70 11.06
N ARG A 430 28.28 54.30 12.23
CA ARG A 430 29.35 55.00 12.96
C ARG A 430 30.62 55.12 12.13
N PHE A 431 31.03 54.07 11.47
CA PHE A 431 32.20 54.07 10.60
C PHE A 431 32.04 55.01 9.41
N LYS A 432 30.91 54.94 8.72
CA LYS A 432 30.61 55.86 7.61
C LYS A 432 30.53 57.32 8.06
N LYS A 433 29.90 57.57 9.20
CA LYS A 433 29.85 58.91 9.80
C LYS A 433 31.23 59.43 10.13
N SER A 434 32.09 58.60 10.73
CA SER A 434 33.48 58.96 11.04
C SER A 434 34.29 59.28 9.78
N GLN A 435 34.15 58.48 8.73
CA GLN A 435 34.79 58.73 7.44
C GLN A 435 34.32 60.06 6.80
N TYR A 436 33.02 60.30 6.84
CA TYR A 436 32.46 61.54 6.32
C TYR A 436 32.98 62.76 7.10
N MET A 437 33.03 62.70 8.43
CA MET A 437 33.59 63.74 9.29
C MET A 437 35.07 64.01 8.99
N LEU A 438 35.86 62.92 8.81
CA LEU A 438 37.27 63.04 8.47
C LEU A 438 37.48 63.67 7.07
N GLN A 439 36.71 63.28 6.09
CA GLN A 439 36.75 63.88 4.74
C GLN A 439 36.41 65.38 4.78
N THR A 440 35.34 65.71 5.51
CA THR A 440 34.94 67.13 5.66
C THR A 440 36.00 67.97 6.37
N SER A 441 36.66 67.39 7.40
CA SER A 441 37.75 68.14 8.11
C SER A 441 38.98 68.24 7.21
N LEU A 442 39.34 67.25 6.42
CA LEU A 442 40.45 67.39 5.44
C LEU A 442 40.16 68.40 4.33
N GLU A 443 38.90 68.47 3.88
CA GLU A 443 38.51 69.50 2.89
C GLU A 443 38.56 70.88 3.47
N MET A 444 38.17 71.11 4.75
CA MET A 444 38.31 72.38 5.44
C MET A 444 39.77 72.74 5.60
N GLU A 445 40.63 71.88 6.09
CA GLU A 445 42.06 72.12 6.22
C GLU A 445 42.72 72.47 4.87
N ARG A 446 42.30 71.81 3.80
CA ARG A 446 42.78 72.09 2.45
C ARG A 446 42.35 73.54 2.01
N LYS A 447 41.07 73.86 2.18
CA LYS A 447 40.59 75.20 1.85
C LYS A 447 41.29 76.29 2.69
N GLU A 448 41.56 76.04 3.98
CA GLU A 448 42.31 76.93 4.78
C GLU A 448 43.75 77.14 4.32
N LYS A 449 44.45 76.09 3.94
CA LYS A 449 45.79 76.15 3.32
C LYS A 449 45.76 76.90 1.98
N GLU A 450 44.80 76.63 1.10
CA GLU A 450 44.63 77.34 -0.18
C GLU A 450 44.41 78.85 0.07
N ALA A 451 43.55 79.19 1.04
CA ALA A 451 43.31 80.60 1.39
C ALA A 451 44.55 81.33 1.97
N ILE A 452 45.34 80.59 2.83
CA ILE A 452 46.63 81.09 3.33
C ILE A 452 47.63 81.27 2.20
N GLU A 453 47.68 80.38 1.26
CA GLU A 453 48.59 80.45 0.10
C GLU A 453 48.23 81.58 -0.87
N GLU A 454 46.93 81.80 -1.12
CA GLU A 454 46.42 82.97 -1.89
C GLU A 454 46.75 84.30 -1.15
N LEU A 455 46.59 84.32 0.14
CA LEU A 455 46.94 85.48 0.94
C LEU A 455 48.45 85.79 0.89
N ASN A 456 49.29 84.77 0.96
CA ASN A 456 50.74 84.96 0.85
C ASN A 456 51.18 85.40 -0.57
N GLN A 457 50.54 84.81 -1.64
CA GLN A 457 50.77 85.28 -2.96
C GLN A 457 50.38 86.71 -3.21
N ALA A 458 49.20 87.11 -2.71
CA ALA A 458 48.74 88.52 -2.72
C ALA A 458 49.72 89.45 -2.00
N LYS A 459 50.24 89.05 -0.81
CA LYS A 459 51.25 89.78 -0.09
C LYS A 459 52.57 89.92 -0.86
N LEU A 460 53.03 88.82 -1.49
CA LEU A 460 54.25 88.84 -2.33
C LEU A 460 54.08 89.78 -3.51
N GLN A 461 52.95 89.70 -4.17
CA GLN A 461 52.61 90.55 -5.30
C GLN A 461 52.52 92.06 -4.87
N PHE A 462 51.89 92.32 -3.70
CA PHE A 462 51.81 93.69 -3.10
C PHE A 462 53.23 94.21 -2.82
N PHE A 463 54.10 93.41 -2.13
CA PHE A 463 55.48 93.87 -1.89
C PHE A 463 56.29 93.99 -3.19
N SER A 464 56.11 93.17 -4.17
CA SER A 464 56.78 93.29 -5.46
C SER A 464 56.37 94.58 -6.17
N ASN A 465 55.07 94.84 -6.19
CA ASN A 465 54.53 96.09 -6.79
C ASN A 465 55.04 97.36 -6.07
N ILE A 466 54.98 97.36 -4.73
CA ILE A 466 55.53 98.45 -3.91
C ILE A 466 57.04 98.63 -4.16
N SER A 467 57.80 97.52 -4.20
CA SER A 467 59.21 97.57 -4.48
C SER A 467 59.48 98.21 -5.87
N HIS A 468 58.67 97.84 -6.83
CA HIS A 468 58.74 98.44 -8.15
C HIS A 468 58.40 99.95 -8.22
N GLU A 469 57.29 100.31 -7.50
CA GLU A 469 56.86 101.71 -7.44
C GLU A 469 57.85 102.59 -6.60
N PHE A 470 58.48 101.98 -5.57
CA PHE A 470 59.53 102.72 -4.86
C PHE A 470 60.86 102.78 -5.63
N ARG A 471 61.20 101.80 -6.38
CA ARG A 471 62.44 101.75 -7.21
C ARG A 471 62.47 102.83 -8.24
N THR A 472 61.35 103.14 -8.87
CA THR A 472 61.23 104.10 -9.95
C THR A 472 61.52 105.59 -9.43
N PRO A 473 60.90 106.03 -8.37
CA PRO A 473 61.21 107.42 -7.79
C PRO A 473 62.60 107.46 -7.17
N LEU A 474 63.05 106.33 -6.52
CA LEU A 474 64.35 106.24 -5.92
C LEU A 474 65.44 106.28 -6.99
N THR A 475 65.28 105.57 -8.11
CA THR A 475 66.19 105.65 -9.25
C THR A 475 66.26 107.03 -9.85
N LEU A 476 65.12 107.74 -9.97
CA LEU A 476 65.04 109.12 -10.41
C LEU A 476 65.77 110.09 -9.43
N ILE A 477 65.59 109.89 -8.12
CA ILE A 477 66.33 110.66 -7.14
C ILE A 477 67.82 110.43 -7.18
N ILE A 478 68.21 109.10 -7.22
CA ILE A 478 69.65 108.76 -7.33
C ILE A 478 70.26 109.30 -8.66
N SER A 479 69.57 109.20 -9.79
CA SER A 479 70.04 109.78 -11.02
C SER A 479 70.18 111.26 -11.02
N GLN A 480 69.28 111.96 -10.28
CA GLN A 480 69.39 113.42 -10.08
C GLN A 480 70.56 113.80 -9.12
N ILE A 481 70.78 112.99 -8.09
CA ILE A 481 71.92 113.11 -7.18
C ILE A 481 73.22 112.88 -7.90
N GLU A 482 73.27 111.80 -8.76
CA GLU A 482 74.47 111.47 -9.56
C GLU A 482 74.77 112.62 -10.59
N LEU A 483 73.75 113.20 -11.22
CA LEU A 483 73.90 114.36 -12.08
C LEU A 483 74.39 115.61 -11.33
N LEU A 484 73.89 115.84 -10.07
CA LEU A 484 74.42 116.94 -9.28
C LEU A 484 75.84 116.71 -8.83
N LEU A 485 76.21 115.44 -8.50
CA LEU A 485 77.63 115.12 -8.16
C LEU A 485 78.60 115.26 -9.32
N GLN A 486 78.09 114.93 -10.52
CA GLN A 486 78.89 115.16 -11.75
C GLN A 486 79.07 116.68 -12.16
N SER A 487 78.14 117.51 -11.75
CA SER A 487 78.18 118.97 -12.03
C SER A 487 79.03 119.77 -10.99
N SER A 488 79.47 119.13 -9.85
CA SER A 488 80.32 119.82 -8.85
C SER A 488 81.81 119.46 -8.93
N SER A 489 82.18 118.83 -10.03
CA SER A 489 83.61 118.56 -10.34
C SER A 489 84.03 119.23 -11.64
N LEU A 490 83.80 120.54 -11.73
CA LEU A 490 84.47 121.46 -12.66
C LEU A 490 84.95 122.66 -11.94
#